data_f3c6658534e4679941241a18aae023a3
#
_entry.id   f3c6658534e4679941241a18aae023a3
#
_cell.length_a   1.000
_cell.length_b   1.000
_cell.length_c   1.000
_cell.angle_alpha   90.00
_cell.angle_beta   90.00
_cell.angle_gamma   90.00
#
_symmetry.space_group_name_H-M   'P 1'
#
loop_
_entity.id
_entity.type
_entity.pdbx_description
1 polymer ?
#
loop_
_entity_poly.entity_id
_entity_poly.type
_entity_poly.pdbx_seq_one_letter_code
_entity_poly.pdbx_strand_id
1 'polypeptide(L)'
;MLENTGILVAGLSGGADSVCLVAVLKEIIEKEQLDIRLLAVHVNHGIRGTEAERDEQFAKQLCRQLSVEYISRRVDVPSVAHQEKLSEEEAGRILRYRIFKEIATQQEKHTGRKVKIAVAHHQNDQAETVLMNLVRGSSLRGICGIRPVRDNIIRPLLCVSRAQIEEYLTLQGLSYVTDSTNEELVYTRNKIRRELIPRSEERRVGKECRSRWS
;
A
#
# COMPACT_ATOMS: atom_id res chain seq x y z
N MET A 1 -16.80 3.30 1.15
CA MET A 1 -15.67 2.96 2.05
C MET A 1 -15.47 3.96 3.19
N LEU A 2 -15.74 5.24 2.99
CA LEU A 2 -15.47 6.30 4.00
C LEU A 2 -16.66 6.62 4.91
N GLU A 3 -17.81 6.01 4.71
CA GLU A 3 -19.01 6.23 5.53
C GLU A 3 -18.74 6.00 7.02
N ASN A 4 -19.26 6.89 7.84
CA ASN A 4 -19.11 6.87 9.30
C ASN A 4 -17.64 6.82 9.78
N THR A 5 -16.70 7.38 9.02
CA THR A 5 -15.30 7.49 9.39
C THR A 5 -15.03 8.89 9.91
N GLY A 6 -14.47 9.01 11.11
CA GLY A 6 -14.06 10.29 11.68
C GLY A 6 -12.55 10.53 11.56
N ILE A 7 -11.78 9.45 11.57
CA ILE A 7 -10.31 9.50 11.40
C ILE A 7 -9.88 8.42 10.42
N LEU A 8 -8.96 8.77 9.53
CA LEU A 8 -8.38 7.86 8.55
C LEU A 8 -6.86 7.78 8.75
N VAL A 9 -6.38 6.61 9.16
CA VAL A 9 -4.95 6.31 9.31
C VAL A 9 -4.44 5.75 7.99
N ALA A 10 -3.61 6.47 7.26
CA ALA A 10 -3.05 6.05 5.98
C ALA A 10 -1.58 5.63 6.13
N GLY A 11 -1.24 4.41 5.68
CA GLY A 11 0.16 3.96 5.65
C GLY A 11 0.94 4.69 4.56
N LEU A 12 2.06 5.34 4.93
CA LEU A 12 2.93 6.09 4.04
C LEU A 12 4.36 5.55 4.13
N SER A 13 4.81 4.81 3.11
CA SER A 13 6.19 4.30 3.02
C SER A 13 7.14 5.24 2.25
N GLY A 14 6.61 6.19 1.50
CA GLY A 14 7.36 7.04 0.58
C GLY A 14 7.31 6.56 -0.88
N GLY A 15 6.98 5.30 -1.14
CA GLY A 15 6.82 4.77 -2.49
C GLY A 15 5.54 5.28 -3.18
N ALA A 16 5.50 5.21 -4.51
CA ALA A 16 4.45 5.81 -5.33
C ALA A 16 3.03 5.44 -4.89
N ASP A 17 2.75 4.16 -4.57
CA ASP A 17 1.41 3.73 -4.18
C ASP A 17 0.94 4.41 -2.90
N SER A 18 1.82 4.51 -1.91
CA SER A 18 1.51 5.13 -0.63
C SER A 18 1.40 6.66 -0.72
N VAL A 19 2.20 7.29 -1.57
CA VAL A 19 2.11 8.73 -1.87
C VAL A 19 0.79 9.04 -2.57
N CYS A 20 0.45 8.27 -3.60
CA CYS A 20 -0.83 8.38 -4.31
C CYS A 20 -2.02 8.18 -3.36
N LEU A 21 -1.96 7.18 -2.48
CA LEU A 21 -3.02 6.93 -1.50
C LEU A 21 -3.29 8.17 -0.63
N VAL A 22 -2.24 8.76 -0.05
CA VAL A 22 -2.38 9.93 0.84
C VAL A 22 -2.89 11.14 0.06
N ALA A 23 -2.36 11.40 -1.14
CA ALA A 23 -2.76 12.52 -1.98
C ALA A 23 -4.24 12.43 -2.42
N VAL A 24 -4.66 11.27 -2.95
CA VAL A 24 -6.05 11.03 -3.38
C VAL A 24 -7.02 11.12 -2.20
N LEU A 25 -6.67 10.55 -1.05
CA LEU A 25 -7.52 10.62 0.14
C LEU A 25 -7.69 12.07 0.62
N LYS A 26 -6.60 12.85 0.61
CA LYS A 26 -6.64 14.27 0.96
C LYS A 26 -7.54 15.05 0.00
N GLU A 27 -7.37 14.83 -1.31
CA GLU A 27 -8.18 15.48 -2.35
C GLU A 27 -9.68 15.14 -2.23
N ILE A 28 -10.02 13.86 -1.99
CA ILE A 28 -11.41 13.44 -1.79
C ILE A 28 -12.02 14.09 -0.54
N ILE A 29 -11.29 14.10 0.58
CA ILE A 29 -11.76 14.69 1.83
C ILE A 29 -12.07 16.19 1.64
N GLU A 30 -11.22 16.91 0.92
CA GLU A 30 -11.41 18.34 0.64
C GLU A 30 -12.55 18.62 -0.35
N LYS A 31 -12.57 17.90 -1.48
CA LYS A 31 -13.59 18.08 -2.52
C LYS A 31 -15.00 17.78 -2.02
N GLU A 32 -15.13 16.67 -1.28
CA GLU A 32 -16.42 16.22 -0.76
C GLU A 32 -16.73 16.84 0.62
N GLN A 33 -15.89 17.75 1.11
CA GLN A 33 -16.02 18.43 2.41
C GLN A 33 -16.31 17.46 3.57
N LEU A 34 -15.62 16.31 3.57
CA LEU A 34 -15.84 15.28 4.60
C LEU A 34 -15.21 15.69 5.93
N ASP A 35 -15.96 15.51 7.03
CA ASP A 35 -15.42 15.68 8.39
C ASP A 35 -14.53 14.48 8.79
N ILE A 36 -13.45 14.27 8.03
CA ILE A 36 -12.49 13.19 8.25
C ILE A 36 -11.10 13.79 8.46
N ARG A 37 -10.49 13.46 9.61
CA ARG A 37 -9.11 13.79 9.90
C ARG A 37 -8.20 12.73 9.27
N LEU A 38 -7.33 13.13 8.34
CA LEU A 38 -6.36 12.24 7.69
C LEU A 38 -5.04 12.28 8.45
N LEU A 39 -4.54 11.10 8.83
CA LEU A 39 -3.32 10.88 9.57
C LEU A 39 -2.40 9.93 8.80
N ALA A 40 -1.29 10.43 8.27
CA ALA A 40 -0.30 9.61 7.59
C ALA A 40 0.68 8.99 8.59
N VAL A 41 0.86 7.68 8.51
CA VAL A 41 1.74 6.91 9.40
C VAL A 41 2.87 6.27 8.61
N HIS A 42 4.10 6.69 8.92
CA HIS A 42 5.33 6.08 8.42
C HIS A 42 5.89 5.09 9.44
N VAL A 43 6.24 3.89 8.98
CA VAL A 43 6.90 2.87 9.81
C VAL A 43 8.33 2.67 9.29
N ASN A 44 9.28 3.15 10.07
CA ASN A 44 10.71 2.95 9.81
C ASN A 44 11.14 1.57 10.34
N HIS A 45 11.50 0.68 9.44
CA HIS A 45 11.83 -0.72 9.74
C HIS A 45 13.21 -0.94 10.35
N GLY A 46 14.07 0.10 10.42
CA GLY A 46 15.41 0.00 11.00
C GLY A 46 16.43 -0.82 10.20
N ILE A 47 16.07 -1.28 8.99
CA ILE A 47 16.90 -2.21 8.20
C ILE A 47 17.98 -1.47 7.40
N ARG A 48 17.70 -0.24 6.93
CA ARG A 48 18.50 0.46 5.90
C ARG A 48 19.27 1.68 6.39
N GLY A 49 19.51 1.84 7.68
CA GLY A 49 20.31 2.96 8.21
C GLY A 49 19.92 4.32 7.61
N THR A 50 20.85 4.94 6.86
CA THR A 50 20.68 6.28 6.27
C THR A 50 19.58 6.39 5.22
N GLU A 51 19.28 5.31 4.46
CA GLU A 51 18.17 5.32 3.49
C GLU A 51 16.83 5.41 4.21
N ALA A 52 16.65 4.70 5.33
CA ALA A 52 15.43 4.76 6.12
C ALA A 52 15.19 6.14 6.73
N GLU A 53 16.26 6.87 7.08
CA GLU A 53 16.18 8.25 7.56
C GLU A 53 15.79 9.21 6.43
N ARG A 54 16.33 9.02 5.22
CA ARG A 54 15.95 9.78 4.02
C ARG A 54 14.47 9.59 3.69
N ASP A 55 13.98 8.34 3.71
CA ASP A 55 12.60 8.01 3.40
C ASP A 55 11.64 8.60 4.45
N GLU A 56 12.03 8.58 5.72
CA GLU A 56 11.28 9.23 6.81
C GLU A 56 11.22 10.74 6.63
N GLN A 57 12.33 11.39 6.27
CA GLN A 57 12.38 12.83 5.99
C GLN A 57 11.52 13.20 4.78
N PHE A 58 11.58 12.40 3.71
CA PHE A 58 10.74 12.56 2.54
C PHE A 58 9.25 12.47 2.90
N ALA A 59 8.84 11.42 3.62
CA ALA A 59 7.45 11.26 4.05
C ALA A 59 6.96 12.43 4.90
N LYS A 60 7.80 12.94 5.81
CA LYS A 60 7.51 14.11 6.64
C LYS A 60 7.35 15.38 5.80
N GLN A 61 8.23 15.60 4.80
CA GLN A 61 8.16 16.76 3.91
C GLN A 61 6.92 16.72 3.03
N LEU A 62 6.59 15.57 2.46
CA LEU A 62 5.36 15.34 1.69
C LEU A 62 4.11 15.67 2.51
N CYS A 63 4.03 15.20 3.75
CA CYS A 63 2.90 15.48 4.63
C CYS A 63 2.76 16.97 4.94
N ARG A 64 3.87 17.71 5.07
CA ARG A 64 3.84 19.16 5.21
C ARG A 64 3.30 19.84 3.95
N GLN A 65 3.76 19.41 2.76
CA GLN A 65 3.29 19.93 1.47
C GLN A 65 1.80 19.71 1.29
N LEU A 66 1.29 18.53 1.66
CA LEU A 66 -0.12 18.17 1.55
C LEU A 66 -0.98 18.64 2.73
N SER A 67 -0.40 19.31 3.74
CA SER A 67 -1.09 19.69 4.99
C SER A 67 -1.79 18.50 5.65
N VAL A 68 -1.10 17.33 5.71
CA VAL A 68 -1.56 16.10 6.35
C VAL A 68 -0.80 15.87 7.64
N GLU A 69 -1.48 15.45 8.69
CA GLU A 69 -0.83 15.07 9.94
C GLU A 69 0.06 13.85 9.75
N TYR A 70 1.23 13.87 10.40
CA TYR A 70 2.27 12.87 10.24
C TYR A 70 2.67 12.24 11.57
N ILE A 71 2.73 10.91 11.60
CA ILE A 71 3.31 10.12 12.69
C ILE A 71 4.37 9.20 12.13
N SER A 72 5.55 9.17 12.75
CA SER A 72 6.58 8.15 12.52
C SER A 72 6.67 7.18 13.70
N ARG A 73 6.93 5.91 13.38
CA ARG A 73 7.25 4.86 14.36
C ARG A 73 8.43 4.05 13.84
N ARG A 74 9.41 3.85 14.71
CA ARG A 74 10.57 3.00 14.42
C ARG A 74 10.35 1.61 15.04
N VAL A 75 10.68 0.57 14.28
CA VAL A 75 10.58 -0.84 14.69
C VAL A 75 11.87 -1.57 14.32
N ASP A 76 12.23 -2.57 15.11
CA ASP A 76 13.37 -3.45 14.84
C ASP A 76 12.87 -4.74 14.19
N VAL A 77 12.76 -4.71 12.86
CA VAL A 77 12.30 -5.86 12.07
C VAL A 77 13.26 -7.04 12.16
N PRO A 78 14.59 -6.89 12.04
CA PRO A 78 15.52 -8.01 12.14
C PRO A 78 15.39 -8.80 13.44
N SER A 79 15.29 -8.12 14.58
CA SER A 79 15.12 -8.79 15.87
C SER A 79 13.83 -9.60 15.95
N VAL A 80 12.71 -9.07 15.44
CA VAL A 80 11.43 -9.79 15.45
C VAL A 80 11.44 -10.94 14.46
N ALA A 81 12.03 -10.77 13.27
CA ALA A 81 12.17 -11.82 12.28
C ALA A 81 12.96 -13.03 12.85
N HIS A 82 14.06 -12.75 13.54
CA HIS A 82 14.87 -13.78 14.18
C HIS A 82 14.12 -14.50 15.31
N GLN A 83 13.45 -13.75 16.21
CA GLN A 83 12.72 -14.31 17.36
C GLN A 83 11.52 -15.17 16.93
N GLU A 84 10.75 -14.70 15.94
CA GLU A 84 9.52 -15.39 15.50
C GLU A 84 9.78 -16.36 14.33
N LYS A 85 11.04 -16.50 13.87
CA LYS A 85 11.46 -17.36 12.73
C LYS A 85 10.69 -17.04 11.45
N LEU A 86 10.51 -15.76 11.19
CA LEU A 86 9.83 -15.23 10.02
C LEU A 86 10.86 -14.63 9.02
N SER A 87 10.43 -14.45 7.77
CA SER A 87 11.16 -13.58 6.85
C SER A 87 11.07 -12.11 7.30
N GLU A 88 12.06 -11.28 6.97
CA GLU A 88 12.01 -9.84 7.27
C GLU A 88 10.79 -9.15 6.62
N GLU A 89 10.38 -9.59 5.43
CA GLU A 89 9.18 -9.09 4.76
C GLU A 89 7.91 -9.37 5.59
N GLU A 90 7.79 -10.60 6.09
CA GLU A 90 6.63 -11.02 6.89
C GLU A 90 6.62 -10.34 8.26
N ALA A 91 7.76 -10.28 8.95
CA ALA A 91 7.92 -9.57 10.21
C ALA A 91 7.61 -8.08 10.05
N GLY A 92 8.15 -7.43 9.01
CA GLY A 92 7.88 -6.02 8.69
C GLY A 92 6.39 -5.76 8.40
N ARG A 93 5.73 -6.70 7.69
CA ARG A 93 4.30 -6.63 7.46
C ARG A 93 3.50 -6.74 8.75
N ILE A 94 3.79 -7.69 9.62
CA ILE A 94 3.11 -7.88 10.90
C ILE A 94 3.27 -6.65 11.79
N LEU A 95 4.50 -6.15 11.93
CA LEU A 95 4.80 -4.96 12.72
C LEU A 95 4.07 -3.73 12.21
N ARG A 96 4.04 -3.52 10.88
CA ARG A 96 3.31 -2.41 10.26
C ARG A 96 1.82 -2.42 10.62
N TYR A 97 1.16 -3.57 10.49
CA TYR A 97 -0.26 -3.69 10.86
C TYR A 97 -0.49 -3.55 12.36
N ARG A 98 0.44 -4.02 13.20
CA ARG A 98 0.39 -3.80 14.66
C ARG A 98 0.40 -2.32 14.97
N ILE A 99 1.36 -1.57 14.43
CA ILE A 99 1.47 -0.12 14.62
C ILE A 99 0.21 0.62 14.14
N PHE A 100 -0.30 0.29 12.95
CA PHE A 100 -1.52 0.93 12.46
C PHE A 100 -2.72 0.69 13.38
N LYS A 101 -2.87 -0.53 13.89
CA LYS A 101 -3.94 -0.87 14.84
C LYS A 101 -3.77 -0.18 16.19
N GLU A 102 -2.55 -0.10 16.70
CA GLU A 102 -2.25 0.61 17.95
C GLU A 102 -2.62 2.09 17.83
N ILE A 103 -2.18 2.76 16.76
CA ILE A 103 -2.50 4.15 16.50
C ILE A 103 -4.01 4.33 16.34
N ALA A 104 -4.68 3.47 15.56
CA ALA A 104 -6.12 3.53 15.36
C ALA A 104 -6.88 3.40 16.69
N THR A 105 -6.53 2.42 17.52
CA THR A 105 -7.14 2.22 18.85
C THR A 105 -6.89 3.40 19.79
N GLN A 106 -5.69 3.96 19.74
CA GLN A 106 -5.32 5.14 20.55
C GLN A 106 -6.16 6.36 20.13
N GLN A 107 -6.30 6.60 18.83
CA GLN A 107 -7.11 7.71 18.31
C GLN A 107 -8.61 7.52 18.61
N GLU A 108 -9.14 6.31 18.50
CA GLU A 108 -10.51 5.99 18.88
C GLU A 108 -10.80 6.30 20.36
N LYS A 109 -9.91 5.84 21.25
CA LYS A 109 -10.03 6.08 22.70
C LYS A 109 -9.96 7.57 23.05
N HIS A 110 -9.12 8.32 22.34
CA HIS A 110 -8.89 9.73 22.65
C HIS A 110 -10.00 10.64 22.13
N THR A 111 -10.58 10.31 21.00
CA THR A 111 -11.53 11.20 20.28
C THR A 111 -12.98 10.71 20.31
N GLY A 112 -13.22 9.44 20.62
CA GLY A 112 -14.53 8.81 20.47
C GLY A 112 -14.98 8.60 19.01
N ARG A 113 -14.14 8.98 18.04
CA ARG A 113 -14.47 8.91 16.60
C ARG A 113 -14.05 7.56 16.01
N LYS A 114 -14.84 7.01 15.08
CA LYS A 114 -14.47 5.77 14.38
C LYS A 114 -13.24 5.96 13.51
N VAL A 115 -12.30 5.01 13.60
CA VAL A 115 -11.04 5.03 12.87
C VAL A 115 -11.01 3.91 11.83
N LYS A 116 -10.63 4.24 10.59
CA LYS A 116 -10.28 3.28 9.56
C LYS A 116 -8.81 3.39 9.18
N ILE A 117 -8.25 2.29 8.70
CA ILE A 117 -6.86 2.17 8.26
C ILE A 117 -6.86 2.01 6.74
N ALA A 118 -6.22 2.92 6.02
CA ALA A 118 -6.07 2.85 4.58
C ALA A 118 -4.68 2.33 4.21
N VAL A 119 -4.63 1.34 3.31
CA VAL A 119 -3.38 0.76 2.80
C VAL A 119 -3.37 0.76 1.28
N ALA A 120 -2.19 1.00 0.70
CA ALA A 120 -1.99 1.27 -0.72
C ALA A 120 -1.84 0.01 -1.59
N HIS A 121 -2.71 -1.01 -1.39
CA HIS A 121 -2.78 -2.12 -2.33
C HIS A 121 -3.51 -1.68 -3.60
N HIS A 122 -2.97 -2.07 -4.76
CA HIS A 122 -3.49 -1.71 -6.08
C HIS A 122 -3.83 -2.94 -6.92
N GLN A 123 -4.30 -2.74 -8.15
CA GLN A 123 -4.78 -3.82 -9.03
C GLN A 123 -3.72 -4.90 -9.32
N ASN A 124 -2.46 -4.50 -9.49
CA ASN A 124 -1.39 -5.47 -9.76
C ASN A 124 -1.12 -6.35 -8.54
N ASP A 125 -1.21 -5.83 -7.29
CA ASP A 125 -1.13 -6.64 -6.06
C ASP A 125 -2.26 -7.67 -5.98
N GLN A 126 -3.45 -7.30 -6.46
CA GLN A 126 -4.58 -8.21 -6.56
C GLN A 126 -4.27 -9.37 -7.51
N ALA A 127 -3.77 -9.06 -8.72
CA ALA A 127 -3.38 -10.06 -9.70
C ALA A 127 -2.29 -11.00 -9.17
N GLU A 128 -1.24 -10.43 -8.55
CA GLU A 128 -0.17 -11.21 -7.92
C GLU A 128 -0.72 -12.17 -6.85
N THR A 129 -1.61 -11.67 -5.99
CA THR A 129 -2.18 -12.46 -4.89
C THR A 129 -3.03 -13.61 -5.42
N VAL A 130 -3.87 -13.35 -6.42
CA VAL A 130 -4.69 -14.38 -7.07
C VAL A 130 -3.82 -15.45 -7.71
N LEU A 131 -2.79 -15.06 -8.47
CA LEU A 131 -1.87 -15.99 -9.12
C LEU A 131 -1.08 -16.83 -8.10
N MET A 132 -0.57 -16.20 -7.04
CA MET A 132 0.11 -16.93 -5.95
C MET A 132 -0.80 -17.96 -5.30
N ASN A 133 -2.06 -17.61 -5.06
CA ASN A 133 -3.02 -18.51 -4.44
C ASN A 133 -3.38 -19.69 -5.38
N LEU A 134 -3.52 -19.43 -6.66
CA LEU A 134 -3.73 -20.48 -7.66
C LEU A 134 -2.56 -21.47 -7.73
N VAL A 135 -1.33 -20.96 -7.79
CA VAL A 135 -0.12 -21.80 -7.82
C VAL A 135 0.03 -22.65 -6.55
N ARG A 136 -0.42 -22.13 -5.40
CA ARG A 136 -0.41 -22.86 -4.11
C ARG A 136 -1.57 -23.84 -3.96
N GLY A 137 -2.45 -23.98 -4.95
CA GLY A 137 -3.62 -24.86 -4.87
C GLY A 137 -4.68 -24.41 -3.87
N SER A 138 -4.81 -23.10 -3.64
CA SER A 138 -5.79 -22.56 -2.71
C SER A 138 -7.24 -22.82 -3.18
N SER A 139 -8.16 -22.98 -2.22
CA SER A 139 -9.60 -23.12 -2.47
C SER A 139 -10.20 -21.87 -3.16
N LEU A 140 -11.46 -21.96 -3.60
CA LEU A 140 -12.21 -20.84 -4.20
C LEU A 140 -12.13 -19.52 -3.38
N ARG A 141 -12.04 -19.61 -2.05
CA ARG A 141 -11.84 -18.42 -1.20
C ARG A 141 -10.48 -17.74 -1.43
N GLY A 142 -9.45 -18.49 -1.79
CA GLY A 142 -8.12 -17.94 -2.12
C GLY A 142 -8.12 -17.17 -3.45
N ILE A 143 -8.96 -17.58 -4.39
CA ILE A 143 -9.07 -16.92 -5.71
C ILE A 143 -9.71 -15.52 -5.61
N CYS A 144 -10.48 -15.25 -4.55
CA CYS A 144 -11.03 -13.91 -4.32
C CYS A 144 -9.96 -12.82 -4.08
N GLY A 145 -8.69 -13.21 -3.83
CA GLY A 145 -7.57 -12.29 -3.66
C GLY A 145 -7.73 -11.35 -2.44
N ILE A 146 -7.32 -10.10 -2.63
CA ILE A 146 -7.34 -9.07 -1.59
C ILE A 146 -8.73 -8.43 -1.50
N ARG A 147 -9.34 -8.42 -0.32
CA ARG A 147 -10.65 -7.78 -0.11
C ARG A 147 -10.50 -6.26 -0.05
N PRO A 148 -11.40 -5.47 -0.71
CA PRO A 148 -11.39 -4.00 -0.64
C PRO A 148 -11.55 -3.47 0.79
N VAL A 149 -12.37 -4.15 1.59
CA VAL A 149 -12.61 -3.85 3.01
C VAL A 149 -12.46 -5.13 3.81
N ARG A 150 -11.70 -5.05 4.91
CA ARG A 150 -11.58 -6.12 5.90
C ARG A 150 -11.47 -5.48 7.29
N ASP A 151 -12.49 -5.71 8.11
CA ASP A 151 -12.63 -5.08 9.43
C ASP A 151 -12.59 -3.54 9.29
N ASN A 152 -11.67 -2.86 9.96
CA ASN A 152 -11.43 -1.43 9.83
C ASN A 152 -10.37 -1.06 8.76
N ILE A 153 -9.88 -2.03 7.98
CA ILE A 153 -8.87 -1.80 6.94
C ILE A 153 -9.56 -1.63 5.60
N ILE A 154 -9.25 -0.55 4.90
CA ILE A 154 -9.73 -0.24 3.54
C ILE A 154 -8.58 -0.15 2.54
N ARG A 155 -8.87 -0.43 1.27
CA ARG A 155 -7.90 -0.42 0.16
C ARG A 155 -8.47 0.37 -1.03
N PRO A 156 -8.41 1.70 -0.96
CA PRO A 156 -9.05 2.55 -1.97
C PRO A 156 -8.48 2.38 -3.37
N LEU A 157 -7.18 2.05 -3.49
CA LEU A 157 -6.49 1.92 -4.78
C LEU A 157 -6.61 0.53 -5.42
N LEU A 158 -7.38 -0.40 -4.85
CA LEU A 158 -7.43 -1.79 -5.32
C LEU A 158 -7.96 -1.95 -6.76
N CYS A 159 -8.72 -0.97 -7.26
CA CYS A 159 -9.23 -0.93 -8.64
C CYS A 159 -8.35 -0.12 -9.60
N VAL A 160 -7.24 0.45 -9.13
CA VAL A 160 -6.34 1.34 -9.89
C VAL A 160 -5.07 0.57 -10.25
N SER A 161 -4.61 0.68 -11.49
CA SER A 161 -3.35 0.08 -11.94
C SER A 161 -2.12 0.90 -11.50
N ARG A 162 -0.96 0.27 -11.49
CA ARG A 162 0.30 0.96 -11.20
C ARG A 162 0.58 2.11 -12.17
N ALA A 163 0.28 1.93 -13.45
CA ALA A 163 0.45 2.96 -14.47
C ALA A 163 -0.42 4.19 -14.19
N GLN A 164 -1.69 4.00 -13.79
CA GLN A 164 -2.57 5.10 -13.42
C GLN A 164 -2.11 5.84 -12.16
N ILE A 165 -1.51 5.12 -11.19
CA ILE A 165 -0.89 5.73 -10.00
C ILE A 165 0.26 6.65 -10.41
N GLU A 166 1.17 6.19 -11.26
CA GLU A 166 2.32 6.97 -11.71
C GLU A 166 1.91 8.17 -12.58
N GLU A 167 0.92 7.98 -13.44
CA GLU A 167 0.32 9.08 -14.24
C GLU A 167 -0.29 10.15 -13.32
N TYR A 168 -1.08 9.77 -12.33
CA TYR A 168 -1.67 10.69 -11.36
C TYR A 168 -0.59 11.49 -10.61
N LEU A 169 0.45 10.82 -10.11
CA LEU A 169 1.54 11.50 -9.40
C LEU A 169 2.29 12.49 -10.30
N THR A 170 2.50 12.12 -11.56
CA THR A 170 3.13 13.00 -12.56
C THR A 170 2.27 14.25 -12.82
N LEU A 171 0.96 14.09 -13.00
CA LEU A 171 0.02 15.18 -13.20
C LEU A 171 -0.07 16.12 -11.99
N GLN A 172 0.06 15.57 -10.78
CA GLN A 172 0.06 16.36 -9.54
C GLN A 172 1.44 16.95 -9.19
N GLY A 173 2.49 16.65 -9.95
CA GLY A 173 3.86 17.08 -9.66
C GLY A 173 4.40 16.53 -8.35
N LEU A 174 3.92 15.34 -7.94
CA LEU A 174 4.35 14.68 -6.71
C LEU A 174 5.48 13.69 -6.98
N SER A 175 6.60 13.85 -6.27
CA SER A 175 7.70 12.90 -6.30
C SER A 175 7.46 11.74 -5.31
N TYR A 176 8.18 10.64 -5.52
CA TYR A 176 8.17 9.47 -4.64
C TYR A 176 9.54 8.80 -4.62
N VAL A 177 9.79 7.99 -3.59
CA VAL A 177 11.03 7.22 -3.46
C VAL A 177 10.88 5.89 -4.19
N THR A 178 11.88 5.55 -5.00
CA THR A 178 11.98 4.24 -5.64
C THR A 178 12.80 3.32 -4.74
N ASP A 179 12.22 2.19 -4.36
CA ASP A 179 12.86 1.19 -3.51
C ASP A 179 13.81 0.32 -4.33
N SER A 180 15.10 0.30 -3.99
CA SER A 180 16.13 -0.51 -4.64
C SER A 180 15.91 -2.02 -4.52
N THR A 181 15.23 -2.49 -3.45
CA THR A 181 14.94 -3.92 -3.23
C THR A 181 13.83 -4.50 -4.12
N ASN A 182 13.10 -3.66 -4.85
CA ASN A 182 12.16 -4.13 -5.86
C ASN A 182 12.86 -4.88 -7.02
N GLU A 183 14.18 -4.87 -7.08
CA GLU A 183 14.97 -5.52 -8.13
C GLU A 183 15.33 -6.98 -7.84
N GLU A 184 15.22 -7.45 -6.60
CA GLU A 184 15.61 -8.82 -6.26
C GLU A 184 14.54 -9.85 -6.67
N LEU A 185 14.91 -10.75 -7.59
CA LEU A 185 14.08 -11.86 -8.10
C LEU A 185 13.92 -13.05 -7.13
N VAL A 186 14.45 -12.95 -5.92
CA VAL A 186 14.52 -14.05 -4.95
C VAL A 186 13.12 -14.48 -4.46
N TYR A 187 12.15 -13.58 -4.48
CA TYR A 187 10.81 -13.87 -3.99
C TYR A 187 9.86 -14.29 -5.11
N THR A 188 9.07 -15.34 -4.88
CA THR A 188 8.05 -15.86 -5.81
C THR A 188 7.13 -14.75 -6.33
N ARG A 189 6.86 -13.75 -5.52
CA ARG A 189 6.03 -12.59 -5.87
C ARG A 189 6.68 -11.72 -6.95
N ASN A 190 7.99 -11.49 -6.86
CA ASN A 190 8.74 -10.73 -7.87
C ASN A 190 8.82 -11.47 -9.21
N LYS A 191 8.92 -12.82 -9.20
CA LYS A 191 8.83 -13.62 -10.43
C LYS A 191 7.48 -13.50 -11.11
N ILE A 192 6.39 -13.54 -10.35
CA ILE A 192 5.04 -13.36 -10.89
C ILE A 192 4.90 -11.98 -11.52
N ARG A 193 5.36 -10.93 -10.83
CA ARG A 193 5.29 -9.54 -11.28
C ARG A 193 6.08 -9.29 -12.56
N ARG A 194 7.30 -9.81 -12.66
CA ARG A 194 8.23 -9.50 -13.77
C ARG A 194 8.14 -10.44 -14.95
N GLU A 195 7.74 -11.69 -14.72
CA GLU A 195 7.76 -12.70 -15.77
C GLU A 195 6.35 -13.15 -16.21
N LEU A 196 5.44 -13.40 -15.27
CA LEU A 196 4.15 -14.00 -15.58
C LEU A 196 3.12 -12.98 -16.04
N ILE A 197 3.00 -11.87 -15.33
CA ILE A 197 2.01 -10.83 -15.64
C ILE A 197 2.29 -10.19 -17.00
N PRO A 198 3.52 -9.72 -17.32
CA PRO A 198 3.81 -9.13 -18.63
C PRO A 198 3.52 -10.10 -19.79
N ARG A 199 3.91 -11.38 -19.68
CA ARG A 199 3.61 -12.39 -20.71
C ARG A 199 2.11 -12.62 -20.91
N SER A 200 1.30 -12.46 -19.88
CA SER A 200 -0.17 -12.58 -20.00
C SER A 200 -0.77 -11.39 -20.75
N GLU A 201 -0.22 -10.20 -20.55
CA GLU A 201 -0.65 -8.98 -21.24
C GLU A 201 -0.25 -8.98 -22.71
N GLU A 202 0.98 -9.41 -23.04
CA GLU A 202 1.42 -9.59 -24.45
C GLU A 202 0.53 -10.56 -25.22
N ARG A 203 0.09 -11.68 -24.60
CA ARG A 203 -0.86 -12.63 -25.21
C ARG A 203 -2.24 -12.02 -25.45
N ARG A 204 -2.66 -11.07 -24.62
CA ARG A 204 -3.96 -10.42 -24.76
C ARG A 204 -3.97 -9.45 -25.95
N VAL A 205 -2.93 -8.63 -26.08
CA VAL A 205 -2.73 -7.72 -27.23
C VAL A 205 -2.68 -8.50 -28.55
N GLY A 206 -1.98 -9.63 -28.59
CA GLY A 206 -1.91 -10.47 -29.79
C GLY A 206 -3.23 -11.15 -30.20
N LYS A 207 -4.18 -11.36 -29.27
CA LYS A 207 -5.51 -11.91 -29.57
C LYS A 207 -6.50 -10.86 -30.06
N GLU A 208 -6.44 -9.64 -29.57
CA GLU A 208 -7.30 -8.53 -30.03
C GLU A 208 -7.03 -8.16 -31.49
N CYS A 209 -5.79 -8.31 -31.96
CA CYS A 209 -5.46 -8.15 -33.38
C CYS A 209 -6.02 -9.28 -34.31
N ARG A 210 -6.25 -10.47 -33.77
CA ARG A 210 -6.77 -11.60 -34.60
C ARG A 210 -8.30 -11.64 -34.70
N SER A 211 -9.03 -11.08 -33.71
CA SER A 211 -10.50 -11.09 -33.74
C SER A 211 -11.14 -9.98 -34.58
N ARG A 212 -10.33 -9.06 -35.16
CA ARG A 212 -10.82 -7.98 -36.04
C ARG A 212 -10.85 -8.30 -37.50
N TRP A 213 -10.47 -9.55 -37.90
CA TRP A 213 -10.37 -10.00 -39.30
C TRP A 213 -11.10 -11.32 -39.55
N SER A 214 -12.28 -11.49 -39.00
CA SER A 214 -13.19 -12.56 -39.35
C SER A 214 -14.63 -12.05 -39.42
#